data_e336f83986e4b2260cf2a5d8dc8731bc
#
_entry.id   e336f83986e4b2260cf2a5d8dc8731bc
#
_cell.length_a   1.000
_cell.length_b   1.000
_cell.length_c   1.000
_cell.angle_alpha   90.00
_cell.angle_beta   90.00
_cell.angle_gamma   90.00
#
_symmetry.space_group_name_H-M   'P 1'
#
loop_
_entity.id
_entity.type
_entity.pdbx_description
1 polymer ?
#
loop_
_entity_poly.entity_id
_entity_poly.type
_entity_poly.pdbx_seq_one_letter_code
_entity_poly.pdbx_strand_id
1 'polypeptide(L)'
;MRTLVLGGARSGKSVFAEELCTDEDVCYVATARPWPGDTDFSHRIAEHVKRRPAHWTTEDQVDAATVLANPPCRTVLVDDLGTWLTHTLDDAQAWDAPRGTITPQVQRLIAAVDSFPISNNLILVSPEVGMGVIPEHWSGRLFRDEIGALNGTLAALCERVTLVVAGIPLTLKP
;
A
#
# COMPACT_ATOMS: atom_id res chain seq x y z
N MET A 1 -10.73 -11.89 -4.87
CA MET A 1 -10.54 -11.79 -3.41
C MET A 1 -9.64 -10.58 -3.12
N ARG A 2 -10.02 -9.75 -2.14
CA ARG A 2 -9.22 -8.59 -1.70
C ARG A 2 -8.57 -8.91 -0.36
N THR A 3 -7.25 -8.75 -0.29
CA THR A 3 -6.44 -9.02 0.91
C THR A 3 -5.68 -7.77 1.33
N LEU A 4 -5.79 -7.38 2.59
CA LEU A 4 -5.00 -6.30 3.18
C LEU A 4 -3.90 -6.91 4.05
N VAL A 5 -2.65 -6.57 3.75
CA VAL A 5 -1.46 -7.00 4.50
C VAL A 5 -0.90 -5.79 5.24
N LEU A 6 -1.02 -5.81 6.54
CA LEU A 6 -0.54 -4.78 7.46
C LEU A 6 0.79 -5.17 8.08
N GLY A 7 1.57 -4.19 8.52
CA GLY A 7 2.76 -4.45 9.33
C GLY A 7 3.67 -3.23 9.50
N GLY A 8 4.48 -3.25 10.53
CA GLY A 8 5.45 -2.20 10.82
C GLY A 8 6.60 -2.16 9.81
N ALA A 9 7.51 -1.21 9.99
CA ALA A 9 8.74 -1.15 9.20
C ALA A 9 9.54 -2.46 9.37
N ARG A 10 10.03 -3.01 8.24
CA ARG A 10 10.83 -4.26 8.21
C ARG A 10 10.13 -5.48 8.83
N SER A 11 8.81 -5.49 8.91
CA SER A 11 8.02 -6.61 9.45
C SER A 11 8.00 -7.86 8.55
N GLY A 12 8.39 -7.73 7.26
CA GLY A 12 8.24 -8.80 6.26
C GLY A 12 6.93 -8.73 5.46
N LYS A 13 6.10 -7.69 5.65
CA LYS A 13 4.79 -7.56 5.00
C LYS A 13 4.83 -7.65 3.47
N SER A 14 5.82 -7.00 2.81
CA SER A 14 5.96 -7.06 1.34
C SER A 14 6.32 -8.46 0.86
N VAL A 15 7.24 -9.16 1.56
CA VAL A 15 7.61 -10.54 1.24
C VAL A 15 6.40 -11.46 1.35
N PHE A 16 5.67 -11.37 2.46
CA PHE A 16 4.44 -12.14 2.65
C PHE A 16 3.40 -11.85 1.58
N ALA A 17 3.23 -10.57 1.20
CA ALA A 17 2.29 -10.19 0.14
C ALA A 17 2.71 -10.75 -1.23
N GLU A 18 4.01 -10.74 -1.56
CA GLU A 18 4.57 -11.36 -2.76
C GLU A 18 4.29 -12.89 -2.78
N GLU A 19 4.41 -13.58 -1.64
CA GLU A 19 4.10 -15.02 -1.51
C GLU A 19 2.61 -15.35 -1.72
N LEU A 20 1.70 -14.40 -1.51
CA LEU A 20 0.26 -14.57 -1.81
C LEU A 20 -0.05 -14.51 -3.30
N CYS A 21 0.87 -14.01 -4.13
CA CYS A 21 0.72 -13.92 -5.57
C CYS A 21 1.07 -15.25 -6.22
N THR A 22 0.12 -16.15 -6.36
CA THR A 22 0.31 -17.50 -6.92
C THR A 22 0.03 -17.59 -8.41
N ASP A 23 -0.55 -16.53 -9.02
CA ASP A 23 -0.84 -16.47 -10.44
C ASP A 23 0.44 -16.17 -11.25
N GLU A 24 0.49 -16.64 -12.51
CA GLU A 24 1.59 -16.31 -13.42
C GLU A 24 1.51 -14.86 -13.92
N ASP A 25 0.30 -14.28 -13.96
CA ASP A 25 0.04 -12.93 -14.47
C ASP A 25 -0.25 -11.98 -13.30
N VAL A 26 0.79 -11.26 -12.85
CA VAL A 26 0.73 -10.32 -11.73
C VAL A 26 1.19 -8.93 -12.17
N CYS A 27 0.37 -7.93 -11.86
CA CYS A 27 0.75 -6.54 -11.95
C CYS A 27 1.18 -6.05 -10.55
N TYR A 28 2.46 -5.71 -10.41
CA TYR A 28 3.01 -5.10 -9.22
C TYR A 28 2.97 -3.58 -9.37
N VAL A 29 2.10 -2.93 -8.59
CA VAL A 29 2.00 -1.47 -8.53
C VAL A 29 2.99 -0.96 -7.48
N ALA A 30 4.12 -0.44 -7.97
CA ALA A 30 5.18 0.12 -7.13
C ALA A 30 4.88 1.59 -6.83
N THR A 31 4.45 1.88 -5.63
CA THR A 31 4.14 3.27 -5.22
C THR A 31 5.37 4.04 -4.76
N ALA A 32 6.46 3.34 -4.46
CA ALA A 32 7.71 3.94 -4.00
C ALA A 32 8.42 4.67 -5.15
N ARG A 33 8.66 5.98 -4.97
CA ARG A 33 9.44 6.82 -5.90
C ARG A 33 10.73 7.24 -5.21
N PRO A 34 11.89 7.20 -5.90
CA PRO A 34 13.14 7.67 -5.32
C PRO A 34 13.08 9.16 -4.96
N TRP A 35 13.45 9.50 -3.74
CA TRP A 35 13.71 10.90 -3.39
C TRP A 35 15.12 11.28 -3.80
N PRO A 36 15.33 12.47 -4.40
CA PRO A 36 16.65 12.93 -4.76
C PRO A 36 17.60 12.93 -3.55
N GLY A 37 18.72 12.20 -3.65
CA GLY A 37 19.74 12.13 -2.60
C GLY A 37 19.51 11.06 -1.53
N ASP A 38 18.37 10.36 -1.50
CA ASP A 38 18.14 9.24 -0.57
C ASP A 38 18.64 7.91 -1.17
N THR A 39 19.91 7.60 -0.88
CA THR A 39 20.58 6.39 -1.36
C THR A 39 20.09 5.13 -0.64
N ASP A 40 19.71 5.20 0.64
CA ASP A 40 19.16 4.06 1.39
C ASP A 40 17.81 3.63 0.82
N PHE A 41 16.94 4.59 0.56
CA PHE A 41 15.63 4.33 -0.04
C PHE A 41 15.75 3.77 -1.47
N SER A 42 16.66 4.33 -2.28
CA SER A 42 16.94 3.83 -3.62
C SER A 42 17.48 2.39 -3.60
N HIS A 43 18.35 2.05 -2.65
CA HIS A 43 18.86 0.69 -2.46
C HIS A 43 17.73 -0.28 -2.07
N ARG A 44 16.82 0.13 -1.21
CA ARG A 44 15.65 -0.68 -0.81
C ARG A 44 14.72 -0.96 -1.99
N ILE A 45 14.45 0.03 -2.84
CA ILE A 45 13.67 -0.18 -4.08
C ILE A 45 14.37 -1.22 -4.96
N ALA A 46 15.69 -1.12 -5.16
CA ALA A 46 16.46 -2.05 -5.98
C ALA A 46 16.41 -3.49 -5.44
N GLU A 47 16.45 -3.68 -4.11
CA GLU A 47 16.30 -5.00 -3.50
C GLU A 47 14.90 -5.59 -3.73
N HIS A 48 13.84 -4.78 -3.66
CA HIS A 48 12.48 -5.21 -4.00
C HIS A 48 12.36 -5.63 -5.46
N VAL A 49 12.95 -4.85 -6.39
CA VAL A 49 12.96 -5.18 -7.82
C VAL A 49 13.65 -6.52 -8.09
N LYS A 50 14.79 -6.80 -7.43
CA LYS A 50 15.55 -8.07 -7.62
C LYS A 50 14.77 -9.32 -7.19
N ARG A 51 13.86 -9.20 -6.21
CA ARG A 51 13.09 -10.35 -5.73
C ARG A 51 11.91 -10.70 -6.63
N ARG A 52 11.42 -9.74 -7.41
CA ARG A 52 10.24 -9.95 -8.26
C ARG A 52 10.53 -10.95 -9.36
N PRO A 53 9.64 -11.90 -9.61
CA PRO A 53 9.75 -12.76 -10.78
C PRO A 53 9.78 -11.96 -12.07
N ALA A 54 10.64 -12.33 -13.02
CA ALA A 54 10.86 -11.58 -14.27
C ALA A 54 9.61 -11.51 -15.17
N HIS A 55 8.63 -12.37 -14.95
CA HIS A 55 7.37 -12.40 -15.70
C HIS A 55 6.28 -11.48 -15.11
N TRP A 56 6.50 -10.88 -13.91
CA TRP A 56 5.58 -9.89 -13.36
C TRP A 56 5.71 -8.56 -14.08
N THR A 57 4.58 -7.92 -14.35
CA THR A 57 4.56 -6.56 -14.85
C THR A 57 4.71 -5.58 -13.68
N THR A 58 5.58 -4.58 -13.82
CA THR A 58 5.70 -3.50 -12.83
C THR A 58 5.08 -2.22 -13.38
N GLU A 59 4.17 -1.62 -12.61
CA GLU A 59 3.60 -0.30 -12.88
C GLU A 59 4.08 0.68 -11.80
N ASP A 60 4.82 1.70 -12.19
CA ASP A 60 5.41 2.71 -11.30
C ASP A 60 5.14 4.16 -11.72
N GLN A 61 4.37 4.35 -12.81
CA GLN A 61 4.05 5.67 -13.36
C GLN A 61 2.60 6.07 -13.09
N VAL A 62 1.68 5.10 -13.10
CA VAL A 62 0.25 5.35 -12.99
C VAL A 62 -0.20 5.24 -11.52
N ASP A 63 -1.05 6.17 -11.09
CA ASP A 63 -1.63 6.16 -9.74
C ASP A 63 -2.39 4.86 -9.45
N ALA A 64 -2.22 4.32 -8.24
CA ALA A 64 -2.79 3.04 -7.84
C ALA A 64 -4.31 2.98 -8.04
N ALA A 65 -5.07 4.04 -7.72
CA ALA A 65 -6.53 4.05 -7.92
C ALA A 65 -6.91 3.94 -9.40
N THR A 66 -6.09 4.48 -10.30
CA THR A 66 -6.30 4.38 -11.75
C THR A 66 -6.06 2.96 -12.25
N VAL A 67 -4.98 2.32 -11.79
CA VAL A 67 -4.67 0.91 -12.12
C VAL A 67 -5.76 -0.01 -11.61
N LEU A 68 -6.23 0.19 -10.37
CA LEU A 68 -7.27 -0.64 -9.76
C LEU A 68 -8.64 -0.49 -10.44
N ALA A 69 -8.95 0.70 -10.97
CA ALA A 69 -10.19 0.92 -11.73
C ALA A 69 -10.22 0.15 -13.07
N ASN A 70 -9.05 -0.14 -13.65
CA ASN A 70 -8.90 -0.90 -14.89
C ASN A 70 -7.71 -1.87 -14.76
N PRO A 71 -7.85 -2.95 -13.99
CA PRO A 71 -6.73 -3.84 -13.68
C PRO A 71 -6.19 -4.52 -14.95
N PRO A 72 -4.87 -4.40 -15.23
CA PRO A 72 -4.27 -4.99 -16.44
C PRO A 72 -4.10 -6.49 -16.35
N CYS A 73 -4.12 -7.05 -15.14
CA CYS A 73 -3.88 -8.45 -14.84
C CYS A 73 -4.94 -9.01 -13.89
N ARG A 74 -5.00 -10.35 -13.79
CA ARG A 74 -5.91 -11.03 -12.84
C ARG A 74 -5.51 -10.77 -11.38
N THR A 75 -4.22 -10.71 -11.10
CA THR A 75 -3.70 -10.39 -9.76
C THR A 75 -2.97 -9.05 -9.77
N VAL A 76 -3.39 -8.16 -8.86
CA VAL A 76 -2.75 -6.86 -8.64
C VAL A 76 -2.24 -6.79 -7.21
N LEU A 77 -0.95 -6.46 -7.06
CA LEU A 77 -0.29 -6.21 -5.78
C LEU A 77 0.12 -4.75 -5.70
N VAL A 78 -0.40 -4.00 -4.73
CA VAL A 78 -0.02 -2.60 -4.45
C VAL A 78 0.94 -2.56 -3.26
N ASP A 79 2.18 -2.15 -3.47
CA ASP A 79 3.22 -2.05 -2.43
C ASP A 79 3.92 -0.68 -2.46
N ASP A 80 3.67 0.19 -1.47
CA ASP A 80 2.74 0.10 -0.35
C ASP A 80 1.90 1.39 -0.24
N LEU A 81 0.79 1.31 0.46
CA LEU A 81 -0.14 2.43 0.64
C LEU A 81 0.44 3.57 1.50
N GLY A 82 1.49 3.31 2.28
CA GLY A 82 2.19 4.37 3.02
C GLY A 82 2.95 5.31 2.09
N THR A 83 3.69 4.78 1.11
CA THR A 83 4.36 5.59 0.09
C THR A 83 3.37 6.24 -0.86
N TRP A 84 2.28 5.55 -1.24
CA TRP A 84 1.17 6.15 -1.98
C TRP A 84 0.58 7.37 -1.25
N LEU A 85 0.30 7.24 0.05
CA LEU A 85 -0.24 8.33 0.87
C LEU A 85 0.76 9.50 0.98
N THR A 86 2.06 9.19 1.16
CA THR A 86 3.12 10.22 1.21
C THR A 86 3.12 11.04 -0.07
N HIS A 87 3.14 10.40 -1.23
CA HIS A 87 3.10 11.11 -2.52
C HIS A 87 1.79 11.88 -2.73
N THR A 88 0.67 11.34 -2.27
CA THR A 88 -0.62 12.05 -2.32
C THR A 88 -0.58 13.34 -1.49
N LEU A 89 0.04 13.31 -0.31
CA LEU A 89 0.22 14.50 0.54
C LEU A 89 1.23 15.48 -0.07
N ASP A 90 2.32 14.99 -0.67
CA ASP A 90 3.32 15.81 -1.37
C ASP A 90 2.70 16.55 -2.57
N ASP A 91 2.04 15.81 -3.45
CA ASP A 91 1.42 16.36 -4.67
C ASP A 91 0.33 17.39 -4.35
N ALA A 92 -0.41 17.20 -3.26
CA ALA A 92 -1.42 18.13 -2.76
C ALA A 92 -0.83 19.27 -1.90
N GLN A 93 0.47 19.26 -1.60
CA GLN A 93 1.14 20.16 -0.64
C GLN A 93 0.41 20.22 0.71
N ALA A 94 -0.06 19.05 1.22
CA ALA A 94 -1.02 18.95 2.30
C ALA A 94 -0.40 18.63 3.68
N TRP A 95 0.92 18.60 3.82
CA TRP A 95 1.57 18.23 5.08
C TRP A 95 1.26 19.17 6.27
N ASP A 96 1.00 20.45 6.00
CA ASP A 96 0.61 21.43 6.99
C ASP A 96 -0.89 21.79 6.93
N ALA A 97 -1.64 21.10 6.06
CA ALA A 97 -3.05 21.34 5.85
C ALA A 97 -3.93 20.62 6.90
N PRO A 98 -5.21 21.02 7.06
CA PRO A 98 -6.15 20.30 7.91
C PRO A 98 -6.34 18.84 7.45
N ARG A 99 -6.68 17.95 8.41
CA ARG A 99 -7.10 16.57 8.09
C ARG A 99 -8.25 16.57 7.10
N GLY A 100 -8.25 15.61 6.20
CA GLY A 100 -9.27 15.50 5.16
C GLY A 100 -8.99 16.31 3.90
N THR A 101 -7.90 17.07 3.81
CA THR A 101 -7.54 17.80 2.58
C THR A 101 -7.39 16.87 1.38
N ILE A 102 -6.88 15.65 1.58
CA ILE A 102 -6.69 14.63 0.54
C ILE A 102 -7.87 13.65 0.43
N THR A 103 -9.00 13.94 1.08
CA THR A 103 -10.19 13.06 1.04
C THR A 103 -10.62 12.68 -0.37
N PRO A 104 -10.62 13.55 -1.40
CA PRO A 104 -10.98 13.16 -2.75
C PRO A 104 -10.11 12.05 -3.33
N GLN A 105 -8.79 12.10 -3.11
CA GLN A 105 -7.84 11.09 -3.58
C GLN A 105 -8.03 9.77 -2.84
N VAL A 106 -8.21 9.83 -1.51
CA VAL A 106 -8.49 8.67 -0.66
C VAL A 106 -9.79 7.98 -1.07
N GLN A 107 -10.87 8.75 -1.30
CA GLN A 107 -12.15 8.21 -1.73
C GLN A 107 -12.07 7.56 -3.12
N ARG A 108 -11.26 8.11 -4.03
CA ARG A 108 -11.02 7.51 -5.35
C ARG A 108 -10.35 6.13 -5.22
N LEU A 109 -9.35 6.01 -4.36
CA LEU A 109 -8.70 4.71 -4.08
C LEU A 109 -9.70 3.73 -3.46
N ILE A 110 -10.44 4.14 -2.44
CA ILE A 110 -11.46 3.30 -1.77
C ILE A 110 -12.49 2.81 -2.79
N ALA A 111 -13.01 3.67 -3.65
CA ALA A 111 -13.99 3.32 -4.67
C ALA A 111 -13.41 2.32 -5.69
N ALA A 112 -12.13 2.47 -6.07
CA ALA A 112 -11.46 1.53 -6.97
C ALA A 112 -11.25 0.15 -6.32
N VAL A 113 -10.95 0.10 -5.02
CA VAL A 113 -10.88 -1.16 -4.25
C VAL A 113 -12.24 -1.81 -4.10
N ASP A 114 -13.28 -1.03 -3.80
CA ASP A 114 -14.64 -1.56 -3.64
C ASP A 114 -15.20 -2.14 -4.95
N SER A 115 -14.95 -1.47 -6.07
CA SER A 115 -15.36 -1.90 -7.41
C SER A 115 -14.43 -2.92 -8.07
N PHE A 116 -13.33 -3.32 -7.42
CA PHE A 116 -12.36 -4.25 -7.99
C PHE A 116 -13.03 -5.60 -8.33
N PRO A 117 -12.80 -6.17 -9.54
CA PRO A 117 -13.50 -7.35 -10.00
C PRO A 117 -13.38 -8.55 -9.06
N ILE A 118 -14.50 -9.14 -8.64
CA ILE A 118 -14.55 -10.24 -7.68
C ILE A 118 -13.86 -11.53 -8.19
N SER A 119 -13.73 -11.66 -9.50
CA SER A 119 -13.00 -12.76 -10.15
C SER A 119 -11.49 -12.63 -10.05
N ASN A 120 -11.00 -11.44 -9.66
CA ASN A 120 -9.59 -11.09 -9.62
C ASN A 120 -9.07 -11.10 -8.17
N ASN A 121 -7.76 -11.11 -8.03
CA ASN A 121 -7.06 -11.02 -6.75
C ASN A 121 -6.44 -9.63 -6.57
N LEU A 122 -6.72 -9.00 -5.44
CA LEU A 122 -6.12 -7.75 -5.03
C LEU A 122 -5.39 -7.94 -3.71
N ILE A 123 -4.10 -7.63 -3.69
CA ILE A 123 -3.30 -7.61 -2.47
C ILE A 123 -2.85 -6.15 -2.24
N LEU A 124 -3.21 -5.61 -1.08
CA LEU A 124 -2.84 -4.27 -0.65
C LEU A 124 -1.85 -4.37 0.51
N VAL A 125 -0.68 -3.77 0.37
CA VAL A 125 0.31 -3.68 1.45
C VAL A 125 0.21 -2.31 2.09
N SER A 126 0.11 -2.26 3.42
CA SER A 126 0.02 -0.99 4.13
C SER A 126 0.82 -1.00 5.45
N PRO A 127 1.46 0.11 5.82
CA PRO A 127 2.12 0.20 7.11
C PRO A 127 1.08 0.32 8.24
N GLU A 128 1.33 -0.38 9.36
CA GLU A 128 0.65 -0.13 10.62
C GLU A 128 1.57 0.69 11.52
N VAL A 129 1.21 1.95 11.73
CA VAL A 129 2.00 2.93 12.51
C VAL A 129 1.27 3.45 13.73
N GLY A 130 0.04 3.00 13.97
CA GLY A 130 -0.84 3.47 15.03
C GLY A 130 -0.45 2.99 16.44
N MET A 131 0.31 1.89 16.55
CA MET A 131 0.62 1.23 17.83
C MET A 131 1.77 1.90 18.62
N GLY A 132 2.42 2.93 18.07
CA GLY A 132 3.53 3.63 18.71
C GLY A 132 3.11 4.87 19.50
N VAL A 133 4.12 5.58 20.03
CA VAL A 133 3.93 6.87 20.71
C VAL A 133 3.42 7.91 19.69
N ILE A 134 2.60 8.86 20.20
CA ILE A 134 2.09 9.96 19.37
C ILE A 134 3.28 10.81 18.85
N PRO A 135 3.42 11.02 17.54
CA PRO A 135 4.51 11.82 16.99
C PRO A 135 4.48 13.26 17.47
N GLU A 136 5.67 13.83 17.73
CA GLU A 136 5.82 15.22 18.16
C GLU A 136 5.40 16.21 17.06
N HIS A 137 5.81 15.93 15.80
CA HIS A 137 5.54 16.81 14.67
C HIS A 137 4.14 16.61 14.11
N TRP A 138 3.53 17.69 13.64
CA TRP A 138 2.20 17.67 13.02
C TRP A 138 2.11 16.70 11.84
N SER A 139 3.09 16.75 10.93
CA SER A 139 3.12 15.89 9.74
C SER A 139 3.10 14.40 10.10
N GLY A 140 3.82 13.99 11.14
CA GLY A 140 3.78 12.61 11.63
C GLY A 140 2.41 12.21 12.20
N ARG A 141 1.74 13.13 12.92
CA ARG A 141 0.38 12.89 13.42
C ARG A 141 -0.64 12.83 12.29
N LEU A 142 -0.51 13.72 11.30
CA LEU A 142 -1.36 13.73 10.11
C LEU A 142 -1.24 12.40 9.35
N PHE A 143 -0.02 11.98 9.00
CA PHE A 143 0.23 10.71 8.31
C PHE A 143 -0.33 9.52 9.08
N ARG A 144 -0.07 9.45 10.41
CA ARG A 144 -0.57 8.38 11.28
C ARG A 144 -2.10 8.28 11.26
N ASP A 145 -2.78 9.43 11.35
CA ASP A 145 -4.25 9.49 11.38
C ASP A 145 -4.84 9.12 10.02
N GLU A 146 -4.30 9.66 8.92
CA GLU A 146 -4.77 9.40 7.56
C GLU A 146 -4.57 7.92 7.17
N ILE A 147 -3.38 7.34 7.42
CA ILE A 147 -3.13 5.93 7.09
C ILE A 147 -3.95 4.99 7.97
N GLY A 148 -4.15 5.34 9.25
CA GLY A 148 -4.99 4.54 10.15
C GLY A 148 -6.45 4.53 9.72
N ALA A 149 -7.01 5.68 9.31
CA ALA A 149 -8.37 5.79 8.78
C ALA A 149 -8.52 5.02 7.46
N LEU A 150 -7.54 5.13 6.56
CA LEU A 150 -7.50 4.36 5.31
C LEU A 150 -7.46 2.85 5.58
N ASN A 151 -6.56 2.39 6.45
CA ASN A 151 -6.43 0.98 6.82
C ASN A 151 -7.74 0.42 7.40
N GLY A 152 -8.41 1.16 8.28
CA GLY A 152 -9.70 0.76 8.85
C GLY A 152 -10.79 0.60 7.78
N THR A 153 -10.87 1.53 6.83
CA THR A 153 -11.83 1.47 5.72
C THR A 153 -11.54 0.29 4.79
N LEU A 154 -10.27 0.10 4.41
CA LEU A 154 -9.87 -1.01 3.52
C LEU A 154 -10.05 -2.37 4.20
N ALA A 155 -9.79 -2.47 5.51
CA ALA A 155 -10.03 -3.70 6.27
C ALA A 155 -11.51 -4.12 6.28
N ALA A 156 -12.43 -3.16 6.25
CA ALA A 156 -13.86 -3.45 6.12
C ALA A 156 -14.22 -4.01 4.73
N LEU A 157 -13.60 -3.49 3.66
CA LEU A 157 -13.84 -3.89 2.27
C LEU A 157 -13.15 -5.21 1.88
N CYS A 158 -12.00 -5.51 2.49
CA CYS A 158 -11.24 -6.71 2.16
C CYS A 158 -11.86 -7.96 2.79
N GLU A 159 -11.83 -9.07 2.08
CA GLU A 159 -12.25 -10.38 2.57
C GLU A 159 -11.25 -10.94 3.58
N ARG A 160 -9.94 -10.64 3.40
CA ARG A 160 -8.86 -11.10 4.29
C ARG A 160 -8.04 -9.92 4.80
N VAL A 161 -7.66 -9.96 6.07
CA VAL A 161 -6.74 -9.00 6.69
C VAL A 161 -5.71 -9.76 7.52
N THR A 162 -4.42 -9.48 7.25
CA THR A 162 -3.29 -10.11 7.95
C THR A 162 -2.35 -9.04 8.48
N LEU A 163 -1.93 -9.16 9.73
CA LEU A 163 -0.86 -8.36 10.33
C LEU A 163 0.43 -9.18 10.33
N VAL A 164 1.50 -8.65 9.75
CA VAL A 164 2.82 -9.31 9.74
C VAL A 164 3.71 -8.67 10.79
N VAL A 165 4.19 -9.49 11.73
CA VAL A 165 5.09 -9.08 12.81
C VAL A 165 6.30 -10.01 12.81
N ALA A 166 7.52 -9.46 12.68
CA ALA A 166 8.77 -10.24 12.66
C ALA A 166 8.76 -11.41 11.64
N GLY A 167 8.17 -11.18 10.47
CA GLY A 167 8.04 -12.21 9.42
C GLY A 167 6.88 -13.19 9.63
N ILE A 168 6.17 -13.11 10.75
CA ILE A 168 5.08 -14.05 11.10
C ILE A 168 3.73 -13.41 10.79
N PRO A 169 2.91 -14.02 9.89
CA PRO A 169 1.57 -13.52 9.61
C PRO A 169 0.59 -13.89 10.73
N LEU A 170 -0.18 -12.91 11.17
CA LEU A 170 -1.27 -13.05 12.10
C LEU A 170 -2.59 -12.71 11.38
N THR A 171 -3.48 -13.66 11.22
CA THR A 171 -4.78 -13.45 10.59
C THR A 171 -5.68 -12.65 11.53
N LEU A 172 -6.12 -11.46 11.10
CA LEU A 172 -7.08 -10.61 11.79
C LEU A 172 -8.50 -10.84 11.28
N LYS A 173 -8.64 -11.06 9.97
CA LYS A 173 -9.90 -11.39 9.28
C LYS A 173 -9.60 -12.52 8.30
N PRO A 174 -10.23 -13.69 8.44
CA PRO A 174 -9.96 -14.89 7.62
C PRO A 174 -10.48 -14.76 6.20
#